data_363952266e421ee35464dd991a1e2f2d
#
_entry.id   363952266e421ee35464dd991a1e2f2d
#
_cell.length_a   1.000
_cell.length_b   1.000
_cell.length_c   1.000
_cell.angle_alpha   90.00
_cell.angle_beta   90.00
_cell.angle_gamma   90.00
#
_symmetry.space_group_name_H-M   'P 1'
#
loop_
_entity.id
_entity.type
_entity.pdbx_description
1 polymer ?
#
loop_
_entity_poly.entity_id
_entity_poly.type
_entity_poly.pdbx_seq_one_letter_code
_entity_poly.pdbx_strand_id
1 'polypeptide(L)'
;MPALSNERLCKLAQAGDTAARDILLENNLGFIRKIALEQYRSMGLDENDIGMDLDDLVQEGSIGLLNAIPLFDAGRGMKFLTYAAPAIRNAMTDCIRAALAQFEQRMVDKKDGPGFQRVYLDDVLSDDERMLRIEAIADPHTQTPEQI
;
A
#
# COMPACT_ATOMS: atom_id res chain seq x y z
N MET A 1 -19.07 -9.06 25.56
CA MET A 1 -17.70 -8.64 25.73
C MET A 1 -17.32 -7.60 24.75
N PRO A 2 -16.85 -6.49 25.18
CA PRO A 2 -16.44 -5.48 24.23
C PRO A 2 -15.22 -5.95 23.44
N ALA A 3 -15.16 -5.53 22.21
CA ALA A 3 -14.02 -5.87 21.36
C ALA A 3 -12.79 -5.16 21.88
N LEU A 4 -11.64 -5.78 21.74
CA LEU A 4 -10.40 -5.15 22.12
C LEU A 4 -10.02 -4.11 21.08
N SER A 5 -9.38 -3.04 21.53
CA SER A 5 -8.93 -2.01 20.62
C SER A 5 -7.76 -2.51 19.78
N ASN A 6 -7.51 -1.81 18.68
CA ASN A 6 -6.36 -2.15 17.85
C ASN A 6 -5.08 -2.10 18.65
N GLU A 7 -4.94 -1.09 19.50
CA GLU A 7 -3.72 -0.90 20.28
C GLU A 7 -3.54 -2.05 21.27
N ARG A 8 -4.62 -2.50 21.87
CA ARG A 8 -4.53 -3.61 22.79
C ARG A 8 -4.17 -4.91 22.07
N LEU A 9 -4.81 -5.15 20.93
CA LEU A 9 -4.49 -6.33 20.14
C LEU A 9 -3.05 -6.30 19.66
N CYS A 10 -2.57 -5.12 19.28
CA CYS A 10 -1.21 -4.99 18.84
C CYS A 10 -0.24 -5.32 19.97
N LYS A 11 -0.54 -4.85 21.17
CA LYS A 11 0.32 -5.14 22.31
C LYS A 11 0.36 -6.63 22.59
N LEU A 12 -0.80 -7.30 22.53
CA LEU A 12 -0.84 -8.74 22.74
C LEU A 12 -0.06 -9.48 21.66
N ALA A 13 -0.18 -9.02 20.42
CA ALA A 13 0.54 -9.65 19.32
C ALA A 13 2.05 -9.46 19.50
N GLN A 14 2.47 -8.30 19.98
CA GLN A 14 3.89 -8.06 20.24
C GLN A 14 4.41 -8.99 21.32
N ALA A 15 3.55 -9.43 22.21
CA ALA A 15 3.93 -10.35 23.27
C ALA A 15 3.90 -11.81 22.82
N GLY A 16 3.59 -12.04 21.53
CA GLY A 16 3.59 -13.41 21.01
C GLY A 16 2.25 -14.04 20.80
N ASP A 17 1.16 -13.30 21.02
CA ASP A 17 -0.19 -13.86 20.89
C ASP A 17 -0.58 -13.81 19.41
N THR A 18 -0.45 -14.94 18.72
CA THR A 18 -0.77 -15.01 17.30
C THR A 18 -2.25 -14.86 17.04
N ALA A 19 -3.09 -15.28 17.99
CA ALA A 19 -4.54 -15.11 17.83
C ALA A 19 -4.89 -13.63 17.82
N ALA A 20 -4.24 -12.83 18.69
CA ALA A 20 -4.48 -11.40 18.72
C ALA A 20 -4.04 -10.75 17.40
N ARG A 21 -2.94 -11.23 16.83
CA ARG A 21 -2.47 -10.73 15.55
C ARG A 21 -3.49 -11.00 14.45
N ASP A 22 -4.04 -12.19 14.43
CA ASP A 22 -5.03 -12.56 13.42
C ASP A 22 -6.31 -11.75 13.58
N ILE A 23 -6.73 -11.54 14.82
CA ILE A 23 -7.93 -10.74 15.07
C ILE A 23 -7.69 -9.29 14.67
N LEU A 24 -6.52 -8.76 14.94
CA LEU A 24 -6.18 -7.41 14.56
C LEU A 24 -6.27 -7.24 13.05
N LEU A 25 -5.74 -8.19 12.31
CA LEU A 25 -5.81 -8.15 10.85
C LEU A 25 -7.26 -8.23 10.39
N GLU A 26 -8.01 -9.21 10.92
CA GLU A 26 -9.38 -9.38 10.50
C GLU A 26 -10.24 -8.18 10.78
N ASN A 27 -10.08 -7.58 11.93
CA ASN A 27 -10.87 -6.42 12.30
C ASN A 27 -10.60 -5.23 11.39
N ASN A 28 -9.48 -5.21 10.71
CA ASN A 28 -9.09 -4.07 9.90
C ASN A 28 -9.02 -4.38 8.42
N LEU A 29 -9.56 -5.52 7.99
CA LEU A 29 -9.59 -5.84 6.58
C LEU A 29 -10.37 -4.82 5.77
N GLY A 30 -11.45 -4.27 6.34
CA GLY A 30 -12.21 -3.25 5.64
C GLY A 30 -11.39 -2.00 5.36
N PHE A 31 -10.57 -1.62 6.33
CA PHE A 31 -9.68 -0.47 6.16
C PHE A 31 -8.64 -0.75 5.07
N ILE A 32 -8.07 -1.93 5.08
CA ILE A 32 -7.09 -2.31 4.07
C ILE A 32 -7.73 -2.35 2.70
N ARG A 33 -8.94 -2.91 2.62
CA ARG A 33 -9.65 -2.98 1.35
C ARG A 33 -9.97 -1.59 0.81
N LYS A 34 -10.30 -0.67 1.70
CA LYS A 34 -10.58 0.70 1.29
C LYS A 34 -9.34 1.34 0.66
N ILE A 35 -8.19 1.17 1.31
CA ILE A 35 -6.95 1.72 0.76
C ILE A 35 -6.63 1.04 -0.58
N ALA A 36 -6.81 -0.27 -0.64
CA ALA A 36 -6.53 -1.00 -1.86
C ALA A 36 -7.39 -0.51 -3.02
N LEU A 37 -8.66 -0.26 -2.74
CA LEU A 37 -9.57 0.22 -3.77
C LEU A 37 -9.18 1.61 -4.25
N GLU A 38 -8.79 2.47 -3.33
CA GLU A 38 -8.32 3.81 -3.69
C GLU A 38 -7.10 3.73 -4.59
N GLN A 39 -6.14 2.89 -4.24
CA GLN A 39 -4.94 2.76 -5.06
C GLN A 39 -5.25 2.12 -6.39
N TYR A 40 -6.10 1.12 -6.38
CA TYR A 40 -6.45 0.40 -7.60
C TYR A 40 -7.06 1.36 -8.62
N ARG A 41 -7.96 2.21 -8.18
CA ARG A 41 -8.61 3.16 -9.07
C ARG A 41 -7.70 4.30 -9.48
N SER A 42 -6.96 4.84 -8.54
CA SER A 42 -6.14 6.00 -8.83
C SER A 42 -4.97 5.66 -9.75
N MET A 43 -4.54 4.41 -9.75
CA MET A 43 -3.47 3.98 -10.64
C MET A 43 -4.01 3.46 -11.97
N GLY A 44 -5.30 3.48 -12.17
CA GLY A 44 -5.91 3.02 -13.41
C GLY A 44 -5.88 1.53 -13.60
N LEU A 45 -5.74 0.77 -12.53
CA LEU A 45 -5.64 -0.67 -12.65
C LEU A 45 -6.96 -1.31 -13.04
N ASP A 46 -8.08 -0.63 -12.79
CA ASP A 46 -9.38 -1.13 -13.20
C ASP A 46 -9.59 -0.99 -14.71
N GLU A 47 -8.74 -0.20 -15.37
CA GLU A 47 -8.84 0.02 -16.80
C GLU A 47 -7.68 -0.60 -17.57
N ASN A 48 -6.65 -1.04 -16.88
CA ASN A 48 -5.47 -1.58 -17.53
C ASN A 48 -5.11 -2.92 -16.90
N ASP A 49 -5.07 -3.94 -17.72
CA ASP A 49 -4.79 -5.28 -17.22
C ASP A 49 -3.29 -5.51 -17.15
N ILE A 50 -2.73 -5.36 -15.99
CA ILE A 50 -1.31 -5.61 -15.79
C ILE A 50 -1.08 -6.89 -15.01
N GLY A 51 -2.11 -7.73 -14.91
CA GLY A 51 -1.96 -9.01 -14.23
C GLY A 51 -2.09 -8.93 -12.72
N MET A 52 -2.75 -7.89 -12.22
CA MET A 52 -2.93 -7.72 -10.79
C MET A 52 -4.39 -7.37 -10.53
N ASP A 53 -4.96 -7.96 -9.51
CA ASP A 53 -6.35 -7.62 -9.15
C ASP A 53 -6.39 -7.00 -7.76
N LEU A 54 -7.59 -6.63 -7.35
CA LEU A 54 -7.77 -5.96 -6.07
C LEU A 54 -7.36 -6.84 -4.89
N ASP A 55 -7.64 -8.13 -5.00
CA ASP A 55 -7.29 -9.05 -3.91
C ASP A 55 -5.78 -9.12 -3.71
N ASP A 56 -5.00 -9.00 -4.77
CA ASP A 56 -3.55 -8.96 -4.63
C ASP A 56 -3.12 -7.78 -3.79
N LEU A 57 -3.76 -6.62 -3.99
CA LEU A 57 -3.44 -5.45 -3.20
C LEU A 57 -3.85 -5.61 -1.76
N VAL A 58 -5.01 -6.24 -1.52
CA VAL A 58 -5.46 -6.47 -0.16
C VAL A 58 -4.47 -7.38 0.57
N GLN A 59 -3.96 -8.40 -0.11
CA GLN A 59 -2.97 -9.28 0.49
C GLN A 59 -1.70 -8.53 0.84
N GLU A 60 -1.21 -7.71 -0.07
CA GLU A 60 0.01 -6.96 0.19
C GLU A 60 -0.18 -5.94 1.31
N GLY A 61 -1.34 -5.30 1.33
CA GLY A 61 -1.64 -4.38 2.42
C GLY A 61 -1.74 -5.08 3.76
N SER A 62 -2.25 -6.30 3.76
CA SER A 62 -2.32 -7.10 4.98
C SER A 62 -0.92 -7.40 5.51
N ILE A 63 -0.01 -7.72 4.61
CA ILE A 63 1.38 -7.95 5.00
C ILE A 63 1.97 -6.66 5.57
N GLY A 64 1.65 -5.51 4.97
CA GLY A 64 2.12 -4.24 5.49
C GLY A 64 1.63 -3.97 6.90
N LEU A 65 0.35 -4.28 7.16
CA LEU A 65 -0.19 -4.11 8.49
C LEU A 65 0.52 -5.02 9.48
N LEU A 66 0.72 -6.27 9.13
CA LEU A 66 1.37 -7.22 10.03
C LEU A 66 2.81 -6.81 10.32
N ASN A 67 3.50 -6.27 9.34
CA ASN A 67 4.88 -5.84 9.53
C ASN A 67 4.97 -4.59 10.42
N ALA A 68 3.91 -3.83 10.54
CA ALA A 68 3.90 -2.66 11.40
C ALA A 68 3.73 -3.03 12.88
N ILE A 69 3.19 -4.22 13.16
CA ILE A 69 2.90 -4.59 14.54
C ILE A 69 4.13 -4.55 15.44
N PRO A 70 5.24 -5.18 15.08
CA PRO A 70 6.38 -5.20 16.02
C PRO A 70 6.98 -3.84 16.30
N LEU A 71 6.77 -2.89 15.40
CA LEU A 71 7.41 -1.59 15.53
C LEU A 71 6.53 -0.53 16.16
N PHE A 72 5.25 -0.83 16.37
CA PHE A 72 4.32 0.15 16.91
C PHE A 72 4.61 0.41 18.38
N ASP A 73 4.57 1.67 18.76
CA ASP A 73 4.77 2.08 20.14
C ASP A 73 3.56 2.86 20.62
N ALA A 74 2.70 2.21 21.39
CA ALA A 74 1.48 2.82 21.89
C ALA A 74 1.78 4.00 22.82
N GLY A 75 2.96 4.03 23.41
CA GLY A 75 3.32 5.11 24.30
C GLY A 75 3.51 6.45 23.63
N ARG A 76 3.56 6.45 22.30
CA ARG A 76 3.74 7.71 21.58
C ARG A 76 2.44 8.46 21.35
N GLY A 77 1.32 7.91 21.78
CA GLY A 77 0.03 8.60 21.66
C GLY A 77 -0.61 8.53 20.29
N MET A 78 -0.04 7.76 19.38
CA MET A 78 -0.59 7.63 18.04
C MET A 78 -1.43 6.36 17.97
N LYS A 79 -2.52 6.39 17.23
CA LYS A 79 -3.33 5.20 17.06
C LYS A 79 -2.66 4.25 16.09
N PHE A 80 -2.92 2.95 16.31
CA PHE A 80 -2.25 1.93 15.51
C PHE A 80 -2.51 2.10 14.02
N LEU A 81 -3.75 2.34 13.62
CA LEU A 81 -4.03 2.46 12.19
C LEU A 81 -3.36 3.69 11.58
N THR A 82 -3.25 4.76 12.34
CA THR A 82 -2.53 5.94 11.85
C THR A 82 -1.07 5.59 11.59
N TYR A 83 -0.49 4.80 12.47
CA TYR A 83 0.89 4.39 12.32
C TYR A 83 1.05 3.39 11.19
N ALA A 84 0.10 2.46 11.05
CA ALA A 84 0.22 1.38 10.07
C ALA A 84 -0.15 1.80 8.66
N ALA A 85 -0.95 2.86 8.50
CA ALA A 85 -1.44 3.23 7.18
C ALA A 85 -0.33 3.45 6.15
N PRO A 86 0.76 4.15 6.48
CA PRO A 86 1.83 4.31 5.49
C PRO A 86 2.46 2.98 5.10
N ALA A 87 2.61 2.06 6.05
CA ALA A 87 3.18 0.75 5.74
C ALA A 87 2.27 -0.04 4.82
N ILE A 88 0.95 0.07 5.05
CA ILE A 88 -0.03 -0.59 4.20
C ILE A 88 0.04 -0.03 2.78
N ARG A 89 0.05 1.30 2.66
CA ARG A 89 0.11 1.94 1.36
C ARG A 89 1.40 1.64 0.62
N ASN A 90 2.51 1.66 1.34
CA ASN A 90 3.81 1.40 0.71
C ASN A 90 3.90 -0.03 0.21
N ALA A 91 3.36 -0.98 0.97
CA ALA A 91 3.35 -2.38 0.52
C ALA A 91 2.56 -2.52 -0.77
N MET A 92 1.43 -1.84 -0.87
CA MET A 92 0.62 -1.88 -2.07
C MET A 92 1.33 -1.20 -3.25
N THR A 93 1.93 -0.05 -3.00
CA THR A 93 2.65 0.67 -4.04
C THR A 93 3.80 -0.16 -4.58
N ASP A 94 4.55 -0.80 -3.69
CA ASP A 94 5.65 -1.65 -4.12
C ASP A 94 5.15 -2.81 -4.97
N CYS A 95 4.03 -3.38 -4.59
CA CYS A 95 3.42 -4.47 -5.35
C CYS A 95 3.03 -4.00 -6.75
N ILE A 96 2.42 -2.83 -6.84
CA ILE A 96 2.01 -2.28 -8.12
C ILE A 96 3.23 -2.01 -9.01
N ARG A 97 4.27 -1.45 -8.44
CA ARG A 97 5.48 -1.17 -9.20
C ARG A 97 6.12 -2.44 -9.73
N ALA A 98 6.14 -3.48 -8.92
CA ALA A 98 6.68 -4.76 -9.36
C ALA A 98 5.85 -5.34 -10.49
N ALA A 99 4.52 -5.22 -10.40
CA ALA A 99 3.65 -5.73 -11.45
C ALA A 99 3.82 -4.95 -12.74
N LEU A 100 4.00 -3.64 -12.64
CA LEU A 100 4.21 -2.81 -13.82
C LEU A 100 5.54 -3.16 -14.49
N ALA A 101 6.58 -3.43 -13.71
CA ALA A 101 7.86 -3.81 -14.27
C ALA A 101 7.74 -5.13 -15.03
N GLN A 102 7.00 -6.08 -14.47
CA GLN A 102 6.78 -7.36 -15.17
C GLN A 102 5.95 -7.18 -16.42
N PHE A 103 4.94 -6.31 -16.36
CA PHE A 103 4.11 -6.03 -17.50
C PHE A 103 4.95 -5.41 -18.62
N GLU A 104 5.82 -4.49 -18.28
CA GLU A 104 6.69 -3.85 -19.26
C GLU A 104 7.61 -4.88 -19.90
N GLN A 105 8.15 -5.79 -19.12
CA GLN A 105 9.03 -6.82 -19.66
C GLN A 105 8.28 -7.71 -20.64
N ARG A 106 7.07 -8.10 -20.29
CA ARG A 106 6.27 -8.93 -21.20
C ARG A 106 5.97 -8.22 -22.50
N MET A 107 5.72 -6.91 -22.42
CA MET A 107 5.41 -6.15 -23.61
C MET A 107 6.64 -5.96 -24.49
N VAL A 108 7.79 -5.76 -23.88
CA VAL A 108 9.02 -5.68 -24.64
C VAL A 108 9.28 -6.97 -25.39
N ASP A 109 9.03 -8.11 -24.73
CA ASP A 109 9.25 -9.41 -25.34
C ASP A 109 8.29 -9.66 -26.49
N LYS A 110 7.07 -9.13 -26.40
CA LYS A 110 6.08 -9.39 -27.44
C LYS A 110 6.04 -8.39 -28.54
N LYS A 111 6.35 -7.14 -28.27
CA LYS A 111 6.22 -6.08 -29.23
C LYS A 111 7.57 -5.62 -29.64
N ASP A 112 7.60 -4.91 -30.71
CA ASP A 112 8.81 -4.40 -31.12
C ASP A 112 9.08 -3.03 -30.67
N GLY A 113 8.27 -2.38 -30.06
CA GLY A 113 8.51 -0.98 -29.74
C GLY A 113 8.75 -0.75 -28.27
N PRO A 114 9.98 -0.73 -27.84
CA PRO A 114 10.22 -0.37 -26.44
C PRO A 114 9.64 1.01 -26.10
N GLY A 115 9.59 1.91 -27.08
CA GLY A 115 9.01 3.22 -26.83
C GLY A 115 7.55 3.19 -26.46
N PHE A 116 6.81 2.28 -27.05
CA PHE A 116 5.39 2.17 -26.75
C PHE A 116 5.20 1.80 -25.28
N GLN A 117 5.88 0.78 -24.82
CA GLN A 117 5.75 0.35 -23.44
C GLN A 117 6.25 1.42 -22.48
N ARG A 118 7.28 2.12 -22.90
CA ARG A 118 7.83 3.15 -22.04
C ARG A 118 6.82 4.27 -21.83
N VAL A 119 6.12 4.67 -22.90
CA VAL A 119 5.14 5.72 -22.76
C VAL A 119 4.01 5.31 -21.84
N TYR A 120 3.53 4.07 -22.00
CA TYR A 120 2.45 3.59 -21.14
C TYR A 120 2.91 3.56 -19.69
N LEU A 121 4.09 3.05 -19.46
CA LEU A 121 4.59 2.93 -18.10
C LEU A 121 4.78 4.29 -17.46
N ASP A 122 5.31 5.24 -18.24
CA ASP A 122 5.52 6.58 -17.71
C ASP A 122 4.21 7.23 -17.30
N ASP A 123 3.16 7.04 -18.08
CA ASP A 123 1.86 7.60 -17.73
C ASP A 123 1.37 7.05 -16.39
N VAL A 124 1.48 5.75 -16.21
CA VAL A 124 1.00 5.12 -14.97
C VAL A 124 1.85 5.55 -13.80
N LEU A 125 3.16 5.59 -13.98
CA LEU A 125 4.05 5.97 -12.89
C LEU A 125 3.92 7.44 -12.55
N SER A 126 3.58 8.27 -13.53
CA SER A 126 3.33 9.68 -13.24
C SER A 126 2.16 9.85 -12.30
N ASP A 127 1.13 9.07 -12.50
CA ASP A 127 -0.02 9.13 -11.60
C ASP A 127 0.37 8.67 -10.21
N ASP A 128 1.20 7.62 -10.13
CA ASP A 128 1.68 7.14 -8.84
C ASP A 128 2.49 8.23 -8.14
N GLU A 129 3.38 8.87 -8.87
CA GLU A 129 4.19 9.93 -8.28
C GLU A 129 3.34 11.09 -7.83
N ARG A 130 2.31 11.41 -8.59
CA ARG A 130 1.43 12.49 -8.23
C ARG A 130 0.70 12.17 -6.94
N MET A 131 0.27 10.93 -6.78
CA MET A 131 -0.37 10.53 -5.55
C MET A 131 0.57 10.59 -4.37
N LEU A 132 1.77 10.10 -4.54
CA LEU A 132 2.75 10.16 -3.46
C LEU A 132 3.06 11.60 -3.09
N ARG A 133 3.10 12.47 -4.09
CA ARG A 133 3.37 13.87 -3.82
C ARG A 133 2.23 14.51 -3.07
N ILE A 134 1.01 14.17 -3.41
CA ILE A 134 -0.15 14.70 -2.70
C ILE A 134 -0.13 14.27 -1.25
N GLU A 135 0.21 13.02 -0.99
CA GLU A 135 0.30 12.56 0.39
C GLU A 135 1.45 13.25 1.12
N ALA A 136 2.53 13.50 0.41
CA ALA A 136 3.68 14.12 1.01
C ALA A 136 3.47 15.60 1.32
N ILE A 137 2.54 16.23 0.63
CA ILE A 137 2.24 17.62 0.91
C ILE A 137 1.85 17.83 2.35
N ALA A 138 1.27 16.82 2.96
CA ALA A 138 0.91 16.92 4.35
C ALA A 138 2.14 16.93 5.23
N ASP A 139 3.30 16.54 4.69
CA ASP A 139 4.54 16.49 5.43
C ASP A 139 5.44 17.59 4.90
N PRO A 140 5.74 18.58 5.67
CA PRO A 140 6.53 19.71 5.17
C PRO A 140 7.91 19.34 4.70
N HIS A 141 8.41 18.17 5.12
CA HIS A 141 9.70 17.84 4.70
C HIS A 141 9.83 17.50 3.27
N THR A 142 8.78 17.08 2.64
CA THR A 142 8.93 16.57 1.34
C THR A 142 8.64 17.51 0.28
N GLN A 143 8.57 18.69 0.57
CA GLN A 143 8.19 19.56 -0.29
C GLN A 143 9.13 19.74 -1.22
N THR A 144 9.74 19.72 -1.70
CA THR A 144 10.67 19.83 -2.51
C THR A 144 10.38 20.24 -3.67
N PRO A 145 10.99 20.35 -4.17
CA PRO A 145 11.26 20.82 -5.19
C PRO A 145 10.60 20.67 -6.26
N GLU A 146 10.25 19.91 -6.28
CA GLU A 146 9.69 19.70 -7.21
C GLU A 146 9.03 20.52 -7.49
N GLN A 147 8.87 20.80 -6.64
CA GLN A 147 8.22 21.65 -6.64
C GLN A 147 8.94 22.47 -7.35
N ILE A 148 9.83 22.20 -7.67
CA ILE A 148 10.54 22.85 -8.35
C ILE A 148 10.18 23.10 -9.60
#